data_11e1d427df63541f071bb4d471ef1f2f
#
_entry.id   11e1d427df63541f071bb4d471ef1f2f
#
_cell.length_a   1.000
_cell.length_b   1.000
_cell.length_c   1.000
_cell.angle_alpha   90.00
_cell.angle_beta   90.00
_cell.angle_gamma   90.00
#
_symmetry.space_group_name_H-M   'P 1'
#
loop_
_entity.id
_entity.type
_entity.pdbx_description
1 polymer ?
#
loop_
_entity_poly.entity_id
_entity_poly.type
_entity_poly.pdbx_seq_one_letter_code
_entity_poly.pdbx_strand_id
1 'polypeptide(L)'
;MWTSSAHVARWAILIARTDPDVPKHQGITYFVCDMTDPGVEVRPLRQITGEAEFNEVFLTGVRIPDAHRLGEVGDGWRVAQTTLNNERVAIGGMRLPREGGMIGPVSRTWRERPELRTPDLHQRLLGLWVEAEVARFTGERLRQQLTVGQPGPEGAGMKLAFARLNQEISGPGGRTPRGGGPVVRRLDHAPPRTRRLHRPGRRLPLSALQGQQHRGLVPARCC
;
A
#
# COMPACT_ATOMS: atom_id res chain seq x y z
N MET A 1 2.48 13.77 -3.87
CA MET A 1 1.12 13.69 -3.25
C MET A 1 0.70 12.24 -3.11
N TRP A 2 -0.05 11.89 -2.07
CA TRP A 2 -0.53 10.53 -1.74
C TRP A 2 0.58 9.51 -1.42
N THR A 3 1.68 9.97 -0.85
CA THR A 3 2.77 9.08 -0.41
C THR A 3 2.41 8.47 0.94
N SER A 4 2.26 7.13 0.95
CA SER A 4 1.90 6.41 2.17
C SER A 4 3.03 6.46 3.20
N SER A 5 2.67 6.75 4.45
CA SER A 5 3.57 6.68 5.62
C SER A 5 4.87 7.50 5.52
N ALA A 6 4.93 8.53 4.66
CA ALA A 6 6.16 9.33 4.46
C ALA A 6 6.64 10.02 5.74
N HIS A 7 5.73 10.34 6.67
CA HIS A 7 6.04 10.98 7.95
C HIS A 7 6.81 10.09 8.94
N VAL A 8 6.84 8.79 8.71
CA VAL A 8 7.56 7.79 9.53
C VAL A 8 8.60 6.99 8.75
N ALA A 9 8.57 7.08 7.42
CA ALA A 9 9.49 6.35 6.56
C ALA A 9 10.91 6.90 6.64
N ARG A 10 11.91 6.04 6.76
CA ARG A 10 13.32 6.40 6.63
C ARG A 10 13.74 6.48 5.17
N TRP A 11 13.20 5.63 4.33
CA TRP A 11 13.55 5.51 2.92
C TRP A 11 12.31 5.59 2.06
N ALA A 12 12.44 6.24 0.91
CA ALA A 12 11.40 6.27 -0.10
C ALA A 12 11.95 5.86 -1.47
N ILE A 13 11.07 5.32 -2.28
CA ILE A 13 11.30 5.11 -3.70
C ILE A 13 11.05 6.44 -4.40
N LEU A 14 12.03 6.89 -5.17
CA LEU A 14 11.90 8.07 -6.02
C LEU A 14 12.09 7.68 -7.49
N ILE A 15 11.09 7.98 -8.29
CA ILE A 15 11.18 7.89 -9.75
C ILE A 15 11.28 9.31 -10.26
N ALA A 16 12.45 9.68 -10.79
CA ALA A 16 12.73 11.05 -11.21
C ALA A 16 13.06 11.11 -12.71
N ARG A 17 12.63 12.18 -13.36
CA ARG A 17 13.01 12.45 -14.74
C ARG A 17 14.43 13.01 -14.76
N THR A 18 15.35 12.23 -15.31
CA THR A 18 16.78 12.57 -15.41
C THR A 18 17.20 13.05 -16.79
N ASP A 19 16.41 12.71 -17.82
CA ASP A 19 16.64 13.18 -19.18
C ASP A 19 15.29 13.69 -19.78
N PRO A 20 15.14 15.00 -19.99
CA PRO A 20 13.94 15.58 -20.57
C PRO A 20 13.85 15.44 -22.10
N ASP A 21 14.97 15.14 -22.79
CA ASP A 21 15.08 15.21 -24.24
C ASP A 21 14.72 13.90 -24.94
N VAL A 22 14.53 12.83 -24.16
CA VAL A 22 14.12 11.51 -24.68
C VAL A 22 12.64 11.22 -24.36
N PRO A 23 12.04 10.21 -25.01
CA PRO A 23 10.66 9.80 -24.71
C PRO A 23 10.44 9.53 -23.22
N LYS A 24 9.24 9.85 -22.73
CA LYS A 24 8.86 9.88 -21.32
C LYS A 24 9.39 8.71 -20.48
N HIS A 25 9.23 7.47 -20.95
CA HIS A 25 9.61 6.28 -20.19
C HIS A 25 11.12 5.98 -20.23
N GLN A 26 11.84 6.54 -21.21
CA GLN A 26 13.29 6.37 -21.35
C GLN A 26 14.08 7.44 -20.57
N GLY A 27 13.42 8.52 -20.18
CA GLY A 27 14.04 9.65 -19.47
C GLY A 27 13.86 9.61 -17.95
N ILE A 28 13.43 8.48 -17.37
CA ILE A 28 13.25 8.35 -15.93
C ILE A 28 14.22 7.34 -15.33
N THR A 29 14.69 7.66 -14.13
CA THR A 29 15.62 6.82 -13.37
C THR A 29 15.04 6.56 -11.97
N TYR A 30 15.38 5.44 -11.39
CA TYR A 30 14.85 4.96 -10.12
C TYR A 30 15.90 5.08 -9.01
N PHE A 31 15.51 5.67 -7.89
CA PHE A 31 16.41 5.93 -6.76
C PHE A 31 15.79 5.49 -5.43
N VAL A 32 16.65 5.23 -4.46
CA VAL A 32 16.30 5.17 -3.04
C VAL A 32 16.66 6.51 -2.41
N CYS A 33 15.66 7.21 -1.89
CA CYS A 33 15.80 8.54 -1.30
C CYS A 33 15.78 8.44 0.23
N ASP A 34 16.76 9.08 0.89
CA ASP A 34 16.76 9.24 2.35
C ASP A 34 15.75 10.34 2.73
N MET A 35 14.70 9.96 3.44
CA MET A 35 13.64 10.87 3.88
C MET A 35 14.08 11.80 5.03
N THR A 36 15.26 11.61 5.58
CA THR A 36 15.83 12.49 6.62
C THR A 36 16.74 13.59 6.07
N ASP A 37 16.92 13.63 4.74
CA ASP A 37 17.63 14.73 4.09
C ASP A 37 16.92 16.07 4.40
N PRO A 38 17.66 17.13 4.76
CA PRO A 38 17.07 18.43 5.11
C PRO A 38 16.27 19.07 3.96
N GLY A 39 16.49 18.67 2.72
CA GLY A 39 15.73 19.09 1.56
C GLY A 39 14.38 18.38 1.40
N VAL A 40 14.07 17.39 2.26
CA VAL A 40 12.79 16.67 2.23
C VAL A 40 11.81 17.29 3.20
N GLU A 41 10.71 17.81 2.68
CA GLU A 41 9.59 18.28 3.48
C GLU A 41 8.38 17.36 3.32
N VAL A 42 7.80 16.89 4.43
CA VAL A 42 6.63 16.03 4.45
C VAL A 42 5.45 16.75 5.07
N ARG A 43 4.35 16.85 4.31
CA ARG A 43 3.08 17.44 4.77
C ARG A 43 1.98 16.39 4.84
N PRO A 44 1.41 16.12 6.02
CA PRO A 44 0.32 15.16 6.16
C PRO A 44 -0.94 15.60 5.41
N LEU A 45 -1.59 14.66 4.72
CA LEU A 45 -2.90 14.84 4.11
C LEU A 45 -3.97 14.24 5.02
N ARG A 46 -4.81 15.11 5.59
CA ARG A 46 -5.90 14.66 6.45
C ARG A 46 -7.03 14.07 5.61
N GLN A 47 -7.33 12.80 5.85
CA GLN A 47 -8.37 12.05 5.16
C GLN A 47 -9.74 12.28 5.82
N ILE A 48 -10.82 11.87 5.12
CA ILE A 48 -12.20 11.93 5.65
C ILE A 48 -12.40 11.11 6.93
N THR A 49 -11.55 10.09 7.16
CA THR A 49 -11.51 9.27 8.38
C THR A 49 -10.91 10.02 9.58
N GLY A 50 -10.27 11.18 9.35
CA GLY A 50 -9.51 11.92 10.35
C GLY A 50 -8.04 11.49 10.47
N GLU A 51 -7.65 10.40 9.84
CA GLU A 51 -6.28 9.90 9.76
C GLU A 51 -5.43 10.71 8.78
N ALA A 52 -4.12 10.58 8.85
CA ALA A 52 -3.16 11.25 7.96
C ALA A 52 -2.04 10.29 7.53
N GLU A 53 -2.42 9.11 7.05
CA GLU A 53 -1.47 8.10 6.58
C GLU A 53 -0.81 8.49 5.26
N PHE A 54 -1.52 9.28 4.42
CA PHE A 54 -0.97 9.81 3.18
C PHE A 54 -0.37 11.19 3.39
N ASN A 55 0.66 11.48 2.59
CA ASN A 55 1.43 12.71 2.74
C ASN A 55 1.74 13.32 1.37
N GLU A 56 1.94 14.62 1.34
CA GLU A 56 2.68 15.29 0.29
C GLU A 56 4.15 15.28 0.66
N VAL A 57 5.00 15.05 -0.32
CA VAL A 57 6.46 15.11 -0.15
C VAL A 57 7.01 16.10 -1.16
N PHE A 58 7.76 17.08 -0.64
CA PHE A 58 8.46 18.07 -1.43
C PHE A 58 9.96 17.82 -1.31
N LEU A 59 10.66 17.88 -2.44
CA LEU A 59 12.08 17.64 -2.53
C LEU A 59 12.74 18.90 -3.11
N THR A 60 13.52 19.60 -2.29
CA THR A 60 14.17 20.85 -2.67
C THR A 60 15.67 20.73 -2.47
N GLY A 61 16.42 20.64 -3.56
CA GLY A 61 17.86 20.52 -3.51
C GLY A 61 18.40 19.22 -2.91
N VAL A 62 17.54 18.20 -2.75
CA VAL A 62 17.94 16.87 -2.26
C VAL A 62 19.00 16.27 -3.20
N ARG A 63 20.08 15.77 -2.63
CA ARG A 63 21.16 15.13 -3.38
C ARG A 63 21.19 13.65 -3.07
N ILE A 64 20.97 12.82 -4.08
CA ILE A 64 20.97 11.37 -3.95
C ILE A 64 22.27 10.82 -4.53
N PRO A 65 23.09 10.11 -3.75
CA PRO A 65 24.29 9.45 -4.25
C PRO A 65 23.97 8.46 -5.36
N ASP A 66 24.82 8.35 -6.37
CA ASP A 66 24.61 7.40 -7.48
C ASP A 66 24.55 5.94 -7.00
N ALA A 67 25.18 5.61 -5.90
CA ALA A 67 25.08 4.30 -5.23
C ALA A 67 23.65 3.94 -4.78
N HIS A 68 22.75 4.92 -4.67
CA HIS A 68 21.33 4.73 -4.36
C HIS A 68 20.46 4.64 -5.61
N ARG A 69 21.04 4.63 -6.79
CA ARG A 69 20.36 4.37 -8.06
C ARG A 69 20.11 2.87 -8.23
N LEU A 70 18.93 2.50 -8.63
CA LEU A 70 18.57 1.12 -8.97
C LEU A 70 18.37 0.99 -10.48
N GLY A 71 19.19 0.16 -11.10
CA GLY A 71 19.25 0.00 -12.56
C GLY A 71 20.10 1.09 -13.24
N GLU A 72 20.09 1.10 -14.56
CA GLU A 72 20.82 2.09 -15.36
C GLU A 72 20.07 3.43 -15.44
N VAL A 73 20.77 4.50 -15.80
CA VAL A 73 20.14 5.80 -16.10
C VAL A 73 19.16 5.61 -17.27
N GLY A 74 17.94 6.12 -17.10
CA GLY A 74 16.85 5.95 -18.09
C GLY A 74 16.08 4.64 -17.97
N ASP A 75 16.49 3.69 -17.13
CA ASP A 75 15.84 2.38 -16.97
C ASP A 75 14.79 2.34 -15.84
N GLY A 76 14.50 3.49 -15.25
CA GLY A 76 13.61 3.59 -14.09
C GLY A 76 12.20 3.07 -14.34
N TRP A 77 11.70 3.12 -15.57
CA TRP A 77 10.40 2.55 -15.91
C TRP A 77 10.37 1.02 -15.74
N ARG A 78 11.38 0.34 -16.26
CA ARG A 78 11.50 -1.12 -16.14
C ARG A 78 11.65 -1.55 -14.67
N VAL A 79 12.50 -0.85 -13.91
CA VAL A 79 12.67 -1.10 -12.47
C VAL A 79 11.35 -0.87 -11.71
N ALA A 80 10.62 0.21 -12.03
CA ALA A 80 9.32 0.49 -11.44
C ALA A 80 8.28 -0.61 -11.75
N GLN A 81 8.24 -1.10 -12.99
CA GLN A 81 7.34 -2.19 -13.37
C GLN A 81 7.64 -3.47 -12.57
N THR A 82 8.90 -3.80 -12.34
CA THR A 82 9.29 -4.94 -11.51
C THR A 82 8.77 -4.78 -10.08
N THR A 83 8.97 -3.61 -9.48
CA THR A 83 8.48 -3.29 -8.13
C THR A 83 6.96 -3.41 -8.04
N LEU A 84 6.23 -2.81 -8.99
CA LEU A 84 4.77 -2.82 -9.02
C LEU A 84 4.20 -4.22 -9.26
N ASN A 85 4.86 -5.04 -10.08
CA ASN A 85 4.45 -6.42 -10.30
C ASN A 85 4.61 -7.25 -9.02
N ASN A 86 5.73 -7.10 -8.31
CA ASN A 86 5.97 -7.78 -7.04
C ASN A 86 4.98 -7.32 -5.95
N GLU A 87 4.63 -6.04 -5.90
CA GLU A 87 3.62 -5.52 -4.98
C GLU A 87 2.23 -6.12 -5.25
N ARG A 88 1.79 -6.17 -6.51
CA ARG A 88 0.52 -6.80 -6.89
C ARG A 88 0.43 -8.25 -6.42
N VAL A 89 1.55 -8.95 -6.53
CA VAL A 89 1.69 -10.31 -6.06
C VAL A 89 1.61 -10.40 -4.54
N ALA A 90 2.32 -9.56 -3.83
CA ALA A 90 2.29 -9.54 -2.36
C ALA A 90 0.88 -9.26 -1.83
N ILE A 91 0.14 -8.34 -2.47
CA ILE A 91 -1.26 -8.02 -2.10
C ILE A 91 -2.21 -9.16 -2.51
N GLY A 92 -2.08 -9.72 -3.72
CA GLY A 92 -2.94 -10.78 -4.23
C GLY A 92 -2.59 -12.17 -3.68
N GLY A 93 -1.35 -12.38 -3.24
CA GLY A 93 -0.83 -13.66 -2.75
C GLY A 93 -0.95 -13.85 -1.23
N MET A 94 -1.58 -12.93 -0.51
CA MET A 94 -1.81 -13.11 0.92
C MET A 94 -2.71 -14.31 1.17
N ARG A 95 -2.18 -15.30 1.91
CA ARG A 95 -2.95 -16.50 2.27
C ARG A 95 -4.02 -16.13 3.28
N LEU A 96 -5.22 -15.92 2.80
CA LEU A 96 -6.37 -15.73 3.67
C LEU A 96 -6.90 -17.10 4.13
N PRO A 97 -7.17 -17.28 5.42
CA PRO A 97 -7.90 -18.44 5.88
C PRO A 97 -9.34 -18.41 5.33
N ARG A 98 -10.03 -19.51 5.44
CA ARG A 98 -11.49 -19.55 5.15
C ARG A 98 -12.19 -18.48 5.99
N GLU A 99 -13.10 -17.74 5.36
CA GLU A 99 -13.74 -16.57 5.97
C GLU A 99 -12.74 -15.47 6.40
N GLY A 100 -11.57 -15.40 5.77
CA GLY A 100 -10.62 -14.31 5.97
C GLY A 100 -11.11 -12.99 5.38
N GLY A 101 -10.55 -11.86 5.88
CA GLY A 101 -10.93 -10.53 5.41
C GLY A 101 -12.29 -10.07 5.94
N MET A 102 -12.96 -9.17 5.18
CA MET A 102 -14.19 -8.51 5.62
C MET A 102 -15.39 -9.44 5.79
N ILE A 103 -15.42 -10.59 5.11
CA ILE A 103 -16.52 -11.54 5.23
C ILE A 103 -16.59 -12.23 6.61
N GLY A 104 -15.45 -12.41 7.26
CA GLY A 104 -15.36 -13.09 8.56
C GLY A 104 -16.15 -12.40 9.67
N PRO A 105 -15.94 -11.11 9.93
CA PRO A 105 -16.76 -10.35 10.90
C PRO A 105 -18.26 -10.45 10.59
N VAL A 106 -18.67 -10.34 9.33
CA VAL A 106 -20.08 -10.43 8.94
C VAL A 106 -20.64 -11.82 9.19
N SER A 107 -19.93 -12.88 8.82
CA SER A 107 -20.33 -14.27 9.09
C SER A 107 -20.43 -14.55 10.59
N ARG A 108 -19.53 -13.97 11.40
CA ARG A 108 -19.58 -14.08 12.85
C ARG A 108 -20.81 -13.39 13.42
N THR A 109 -21.06 -12.14 13.04
CA THR A 109 -22.26 -11.39 13.45
C THR A 109 -23.54 -12.13 13.10
N TRP A 110 -23.61 -12.74 11.91
CA TRP A 110 -24.74 -13.57 11.50
C TRP A 110 -24.97 -14.78 12.43
N ARG A 111 -23.92 -15.43 12.89
CA ARG A 111 -24.03 -16.57 13.80
C ARG A 111 -24.43 -16.14 15.22
N GLU A 112 -23.91 -15.02 15.68
CA GLU A 112 -24.12 -14.51 17.04
C GLU A 112 -25.46 -13.77 17.22
N ARG A 113 -26.10 -13.31 16.11
CA ARG A 113 -27.31 -12.48 16.14
C ARG A 113 -28.45 -13.09 15.33
N PRO A 114 -29.18 -14.08 15.91
CA PRO A 114 -30.31 -14.74 15.22
C PRO A 114 -31.42 -13.77 14.77
N GLU A 115 -31.61 -12.67 15.47
CA GLU A 115 -32.62 -11.64 15.17
C GLU A 115 -32.38 -10.93 13.83
N LEU A 116 -31.17 -11.02 13.27
CA LEU A 116 -30.84 -10.48 11.95
C LEU A 116 -31.17 -11.43 10.80
N ARG A 117 -31.56 -12.68 11.09
CA ARG A 117 -31.73 -13.74 10.11
C ARG A 117 -33.05 -13.61 9.35
N THR A 118 -33.03 -12.79 8.31
CA THR A 118 -34.12 -12.74 7.30
C THR A 118 -33.70 -13.50 6.04
N PRO A 119 -34.67 -14.01 5.24
CA PRO A 119 -34.35 -14.69 3.99
C PRO A 119 -33.50 -13.86 3.04
N ASP A 120 -33.79 -12.57 2.89
CA ASP A 120 -33.06 -11.66 2.01
C ASP A 120 -31.60 -11.45 2.46
N LEU A 121 -31.39 -11.23 3.76
CA LEU A 121 -30.04 -11.08 4.31
C LEU A 121 -29.26 -12.39 4.22
N HIS A 122 -29.92 -13.52 4.39
CA HIS A 122 -29.31 -14.84 4.23
C HIS A 122 -28.82 -15.04 2.80
N GLN A 123 -29.68 -14.82 1.82
CA GLN A 123 -29.32 -14.98 0.41
C GLN A 123 -28.16 -14.05 0.02
N ARG A 124 -28.20 -12.81 0.49
CA ARG A 124 -27.14 -11.85 0.23
C ARG A 124 -25.81 -12.28 0.89
N LEU A 125 -25.84 -12.70 2.15
CA LEU A 125 -24.66 -13.18 2.84
C LEU A 125 -24.03 -14.36 2.13
N LEU A 126 -24.84 -15.31 1.67
CA LEU A 126 -24.37 -16.47 0.90
C LEU A 126 -23.68 -16.04 -0.39
N GLY A 127 -24.26 -15.08 -1.14
CA GLY A 127 -23.63 -14.53 -2.35
C GLY A 127 -22.25 -13.93 -2.06
N LEU A 128 -22.17 -13.04 -1.07
CA LEU A 128 -20.91 -12.42 -0.65
C LEU A 128 -19.88 -13.42 -0.13
N TRP A 129 -20.36 -14.46 0.57
CA TRP A 129 -19.50 -15.53 1.07
C TRP A 129 -18.90 -16.35 -0.08
N VAL A 130 -19.70 -16.69 -1.09
CA VAL A 130 -19.22 -17.39 -2.28
C VAL A 130 -18.19 -16.53 -3.03
N GLU A 131 -18.47 -15.24 -3.24
CA GLU A 131 -17.51 -14.33 -3.89
C GLU A 131 -16.19 -14.22 -3.10
N ALA A 132 -16.26 -14.17 -1.77
CA ALA A 132 -15.07 -14.17 -0.91
C ALA A 132 -14.24 -15.45 -1.05
N GLU A 133 -14.88 -16.61 -1.13
CA GLU A 133 -14.18 -17.89 -1.32
C GLU A 133 -13.59 -18.02 -2.74
N VAL A 134 -14.30 -17.53 -3.76
CA VAL A 134 -13.76 -17.45 -5.13
C VAL A 134 -12.51 -16.58 -5.16
N ALA A 135 -12.55 -15.41 -4.52
CA ALA A 135 -11.39 -14.52 -4.42
C ALA A 135 -10.22 -15.20 -3.67
N ARG A 136 -10.51 -15.92 -2.59
CA ARG A 136 -9.50 -16.69 -1.83
C ARG A 136 -8.84 -17.76 -2.70
N PHE A 137 -9.60 -18.57 -3.42
CA PHE A 137 -9.05 -19.59 -4.32
C PHE A 137 -8.27 -19.00 -5.50
N THR A 138 -8.73 -17.89 -6.04
CA THR A 138 -8.00 -17.17 -7.10
C THR A 138 -6.66 -16.66 -6.59
N GLY A 139 -6.60 -16.13 -5.36
CA GLY A 139 -5.35 -15.75 -4.70
C GLY A 139 -4.40 -16.94 -4.48
N GLU A 140 -4.92 -18.08 -4.10
CA GLU A 140 -4.12 -19.30 -3.95
C GLU A 140 -3.55 -19.76 -5.30
N ARG A 141 -4.35 -19.75 -6.36
CA ARG A 141 -3.90 -20.04 -7.72
C ARG A 141 -2.81 -19.08 -8.19
N LEU A 142 -3.00 -17.77 -7.95
CA LEU A 142 -2.01 -16.75 -8.29
C LEU A 142 -0.68 -17.02 -7.57
N ARG A 143 -0.73 -17.39 -6.30
CA ARG A 143 0.45 -17.74 -5.52
C ARG A 143 1.18 -18.95 -6.08
N GLN A 144 0.46 -19.98 -6.52
CA GLN A 144 1.05 -21.14 -7.19
C GLN A 144 1.72 -20.77 -8.52
N GLN A 145 1.11 -19.90 -9.32
CA GLN A 145 1.70 -19.41 -10.56
C GLN A 145 3.04 -18.69 -10.31
N LEU A 146 3.16 -17.95 -9.21
CA LEU A 146 4.39 -17.28 -8.82
C LEU A 146 5.56 -18.22 -8.51
N THR A 147 5.31 -19.41 -8.04
CA THR A 147 6.37 -20.39 -7.78
C THR A 147 6.95 -20.98 -9.09
N VAL A 148 6.24 -20.81 -10.19
CA VAL A 148 6.60 -21.39 -11.51
C VAL A 148 7.06 -20.32 -12.51
N GLY A 149 6.76 -19.04 -12.27
CA GLY A 149 7.10 -17.96 -13.20
C GLY A 149 6.46 -16.62 -12.81
N GLN A 150 6.39 -15.71 -13.79
CA GLN A 150 5.71 -14.43 -13.58
C GLN A 150 4.19 -14.59 -13.68
N PRO A 151 3.42 -13.96 -12.77
CA PRO A 151 1.96 -14.00 -12.83
C PRO A 151 1.46 -13.22 -14.04
N GLY A 152 0.37 -13.70 -14.60
CA GLY A 152 -0.38 -13.01 -15.63
C GLY A 152 -1.19 -11.80 -15.07
N PRO A 153 -2.15 -11.29 -15.86
CA PRO A 153 -2.97 -10.13 -15.47
C PRO A 153 -3.96 -10.42 -14.33
N GLU A 154 -4.07 -11.67 -13.87
CA GLU A 154 -5.03 -12.11 -12.86
C GLU A 154 -4.88 -11.35 -11.53
N GLY A 155 -3.65 -10.95 -11.17
CA GLY A 155 -3.39 -10.15 -9.97
C GLY A 155 -4.08 -8.78 -10.01
N ALA A 156 -4.19 -8.16 -11.18
CA ALA A 156 -4.92 -6.91 -11.36
C ALA A 156 -6.43 -7.11 -11.20
N GLY A 157 -6.98 -8.20 -11.76
CA GLY A 157 -8.38 -8.60 -11.61
C GLY A 157 -8.75 -8.87 -10.15
N MET A 158 -7.86 -9.53 -9.41
CA MET A 158 -8.04 -9.80 -7.97
C MET A 158 -8.20 -8.51 -7.16
N LYS A 159 -7.39 -7.49 -7.40
CA LYS A 159 -7.51 -6.20 -6.69
C LYS A 159 -8.88 -5.56 -6.92
N LEU A 160 -9.37 -5.60 -8.15
CA LEU A 160 -10.69 -5.06 -8.50
C LEU A 160 -11.82 -5.85 -7.81
N ALA A 161 -11.79 -7.18 -7.89
CA ALA A 161 -12.78 -8.05 -7.26
C ALA A 161 -12.81 -7.87 -5.74
N PHE A 162 -11.64 -7.79 -5.10
CA PHE A 162 -11.52 -7.58 -3.67
C PHE A 162 -12.03 -6.20 -3.23
N ALA A 163 -11.71 -5.14 -3.97
CA ALA A 163 -12.22 -3.81 -3.69
C ALA A 163 -13.75 -3.74 -3.80
N ARG A 164 -14.33 -4.34 -4.85
CA ARG A 164 -15.78 -4.44 -5.03
C ARG A 164 -16.43 -5.20 -3.88
N LEU A 165 -15.93 -6.38 -3.54
CA LEU A 165 -16.46 -7.19 -2.44
C LEU A 165 -16.45 -6.42 -1.11
N ASN A 166 -15.36 -5.73 -0.79
CA ASN A 166 -15.27 -4.91 0.41
C ASN A 166 -16.29 -3.75 0.40
N GLN A 167 -16.49 -3.10 -0.74
CA GLN A 167 -17.52 -2.05 -0.89
C GLN A 167 -18.94 -2.61 -0.72
N GLU A 168 -19.24 -3.76 -1.26
CA GLU A 168 -20.55 -4.41 -1.13
C GLU A 168 -20.83 -4.86 0.30
N ILE A 169 -19.80 -5.34 1.02
CA ILE A 169 -19.91 -5.69 2.44
C ILE A 169 -20.10 -4.44 3.30
N SER A 170 -19.36 -3.37 3.03
CA SER A 170 -19.33 -2.15 3.85
C SER A 170 -20.36 -1.10 3.43
N GLY A 171 -20.90 -1.18 2.23
CA GLY A 171 -21.76 -0.18 1.60
C GLY A 171 -23.16 -0.08 2.20
N PRO A 172 -23.94 0.94 1.79
CA PRO A 172 -25.29 1.16 2.30
C PRO A 172 -26.28 0.03 1.99
N GLY A 173 -25.96 -0.84 1.02
CA GLY A 173 -26.69 -2.08 0.78
C GLY A 173 -26.46 -3.17 1.85
N GLY A 174 -25.43 -3.03 2.74
CA GLY A 174 -25.27 -3.81 3.96
C GLY A 174 -26.11 -3.30 5.13
N ARG A 175 -26.96 -2.29 4.91
CA ARG A 175 -27.88 -1.76 5.92
C ARG A 175 -29.03 -2.75 6.16
N THR A 176 -29.23 -3.09 7.42
CA THR A 176 -30.50 -3.68 7.84
C THR A 176 -31.62 -2.67 7.61
N PRO A 177 -32.76 -3.07 7.01
CA PRO A 177 -33.95 -2.23 6.98
C PRO A 177 -34.38 -1.93 8.42
N ARG A 178 -34.65 -0.66 8.72
CA ARG A 178 -35.03 -0.10 10.04
C ARG A 178 -33.86 0.28 10.94
N GLY A 179 -33.27 1.48 10.72
CA GLY A 179 -32.61 2.29 11.77
C GLY A 179 -31.35 1.73 12.40
N GLY A 180 -30.99 0.49 12.13
CA GLY A 180 -29.73 -0.08 12.46
C GLY A 180 -28.66 0.45 11.51
N GLY A 181 -27.66 1.14 12.00
CA GLY A 181 -26.52 1.54 11.20
C GLY A 181 -25.86 0.33 10.54
N PRO A 182 -24.91 0.54 9.61
CA PRO A 182 -24.25 -0.54 8.89
C PRO A 182 -23.79 -1.62 9.86
N VAL A 183 -23.92 -2.90 9.46
CA VAL A 183 -23.51 -4.07 10.25
C VAL A 183 -22.05 -3.95 10.77
N VAL A 184 -21.29 -3.01 10.22
CA VAL A 184 -19.92 -2.67 10.60
C VAL A 184 -19.83 -1.40 11.47
N ARG A 185 -20.92 -0.80 11.94
CA ARG A 185 -20.85 0.27 12.94
C ARG A 185 -20.57 -0.32 14.31
N ARG A 186 -19.35 -0.29 14.67
CA ARG A 186 -18.57 -0.60 15.85
C ARG A 186 -17.67 -1.82 15.70
N LEU A 187 -16.76 -1.75 14.74
CA LEU A 187 -15.40 -2.07 15.11
C LEU A 187 -14.93 -0.81 15.85
N ASP A 188 -14.86 -0.89 17.17
CA ASP A 188 -14.21 0.13 17.98
C ASP A 188 -12.79 0.28 17.41
N HIS A 189 -12.60 1.29 16.56
CA HIS A 189 -11.30 1.84 16.33
C HIS A 189 -10.93 2.55 17.64
N ALA A 190 -10.50 1.76 18.61
CA ALA A 190 -9.60 2.29 19.60
C ALA A 190 -8.43 2.84 18.77
N PRO A 191 -8.16 4.15 18.82
CA PRO A 191 -7.03 4.70 18.09
C PRO A 191 -5.82 3.85 18.50
N PRO A 192 -4.96 3.44 17.56
CA PRO A 192 -3.77 2.71 17.91
C PRO A 192 -3.09 3.52 19.00
N ARG A 193 -2.90 2.90 20.16
CA ARG A 193 -2.17 3.54 21.25
C ARG A 193 -0.87 3.99 20.62
N THR A 194 -0.69 5.29 20.47
CA THR A 194 0.55 5.88 20.03
C THR A 194 1.59 5.42 21.06
N ARG A 195 2.30 4.34 20.73
CA ARG A 195 3.54 4.02 21.40
C ARG A 195 4.42 5.24 21.14
N ARG A 196 4.54 6.10 22.15
CA ARG A 196 5.62 7.07 22.18
C ARG A 196 6.89 6.24 22.01
N LEU A 197 7.43 6.28 20.80
CA LEU A 197 8.78 5.79 20.55
C LEU A 197 9.67 6.68 21.41
N HIS A 198 10.05 6.14 22.56
CA HIS A 198 11.09 6.69 23.39
C HIS A 198 12.31 6.84 22.47
N ARG A 199 12.70 8.08 22.19
CA ARG A 199 13.97 8.41 21.54
C ARG A 199 15.07 7.90 22.44
N PRO A 200 15.87 6.89 22.06
CA PRO A 200 17.16 6.68 22.70
C PRO A 200 18.11 7.75 22.18
N GLY A 201 18.40 8.73 23.01
CA GLY A 201 19.53 9.60 22.78
C GLY A 201 20.83 8.79 22.89
N ARG A 202 21.45 8.50 21.76
CA ARG A 202 22.88 8.24 21.65
C ARG A 202 23.35 8.72 20.29
N ARG A 203 23.97 9.88 20.30
CA ARG A 203 24.84 10.34 19.21
C ARG A 203 26.06 9.42 19.21
N LEU A 204 26.26 8.69 18.12
CA LEU A 204 27.54 8.08 17.81
C LEU A 204 28.43 9.15 17.17
N PRO A 205 29.73 9.22 17.50
CA PRO A 205 30.64 10.24 16.98
C PRO A 205 30.94 10.04 15.50
N LEU A 206 30.90 11.14 14.76
CA LEU A 206 31.12 11.30 13.32
C LEU A 206 32.59 11.22 12.91
N SER A 207 33.40 10.29 13.41
CA SER A 207 34.81 10.22 13.07
C SER A 207 35.27 9.00 12.26
N ALA A 208 34.34 8.21 11.69
CA ALA A 208 34.73 6.98 11.00
C ALA A 208 34.38 6.91 9.49
N LEU A 209 33.97 8.01 8.84
CA LEU A 209 33.64 8.02 7.41
C LEU A 209 34.27 9.20 6.64
N GLN A 210 35.51 9.52 6.94
CA GLN A 210 36.33 10.34 6.01
C GLN A 210 37.22 9.40 5.20
N GLY A 211 36.84 9.19 3.96
CA GLY A 211 37.74 8.57 3.00
C GLY A 211 37.03 7.79 1.90
N GLN A 212 36.27 8.47 1.06
CA GLN A 212 36.21 8.13 -0.37
C GLN A 212 35.65 9.29 -1.17
N GLN A 213 36.48 9.77 -2.07
CA GLN A 213 36.33 10.97 -2.87
C GLN A 213 35.38 10.77 -4.07
N HIS A 214 34.66 11.83 -4.36
CA HIS A 214 34.24 12.32 -5.67
C HIS A 214 34.04 11.32 -6.82
N ARG A 215 32.78 10.92 -7.04
CA ARG A 215 32.24 10.71 -8.41
C ARG A 215 30.71 10.88 -8.41
N GLY A 216 30.24 11.83 -9.21
CA GLY A 216 28.92 11.83 -9.81
C GLY A 216 27.72 12.10 -8.89
N LEU A 217 27.46 13.36 -8.57
CA LEU A 217 26.16 13.81 -8.05
C LEU A 217 25.25 14.16 -9.24
N VAL A 218 24.13 13.47 -9.39
CA VAL A 218 23.12 13.79 -10.40
C VAL A 218 22.05 14.67 -9.73
N PRO A 219 21.80 15.89 -10.23
CA PRO A 219 20.71 16.72 -9.70
C PRO A 219 19.36 16.13 -10.11
N ALA A 220 18.57 15.69 -9.14
CA ALA A 220 17.19 15.28 -9.37
C ALA A 220 16.29 16.52 -9.48
N ARG A 221 15.66 16.73 -10.63
CA ARG A 221 14.53 17.65 -10.79
C ARG A 221 13.24 16.84 -10.68
N CYS A 222 12.45 17.11 -9.65
CA CYS A 222 11.09 16.58 -9.55
C CYS A 222 10.15 17.37 -10.46
N CYS A 223 9.34 16.67 -11.25
CA CYS A 223 8.16 17.22 -11.95
C CYS A 223 6.93 17.08 -11.06
#